data_ac1d86801e5f25507976af5bb76d09cf
#
_entry.id   ac1d86801e5f25507976af5bb76d09cf
#
_cell.length_a   1.000
_cell.length_b   1.000
_cell.length_c   1.000
_cell.angle_alpha   90.00
_cell.angle_beta   90.00
_cell.angle_gamma   90.00
#
_symmetry.space_group_name_H-M   'P 1'
#
loop_
_entity.id
_entity.type
_entity.pdbx_description
1 polymer ?
#
loop_
_entity_poly.entity_id
_entity_poly.type
_entity_poly.pdbx_seq_one_letter_code
_entity_poly.pdbx_strand_id
1 'polypeptide(L)'
;LRLARSFTFSDRKLLGLKMTARPLVTVYNEKNEVTESQIKLPAVFKAPIRPDVVNFIHDQVRKNKRQPYAVSRVAGHQTSAESWGTGRAVARIPRVRGGGTHRSGQGAFGNMCRGGRMFAPTKTWRRWHRRVNVAQKRYAICSAIAASGVPSLVMARGHAIEGISEVPLVVSDKIEGFTKTKEAVTFLRRIHAWADIEKVKDSKRYKDRITDAQKNT
;
A
#
# COMPACT_ATOMS: atom_id res chain seq x y z
N LEU A 1 -19.60 29.13 -31.65
CA LEU A 1 -19.64 27.91 -32.48
C LEU A 1 -18.38 27.08 -32.20
N ARG A 2 -18.43 26.10 -31.25
CA ARG A 2 -17.37 25.15 -30.99
C ARG A 2 -17.64 23.89 -31.79
N LEU A 3 -16.80 23.62 -32.77
CA LEU A 3 -16.80 22.39 -33.55
C LEU A 3 -16.31 21.23 -32.63
N ALA A 4 -17.23 20.41 -32.19
CA ALA A 4 -16.94 19.13 -31.59
C ALA A 4 -16.43 18.21 -32.73
N ARG A 5 -15.11 17.96 -32.74
CA ARG A 5 -14.55 16.91 -33.60
C ARG A 5 -15.02 15.56 -33.08
N SER A 6 -15.88 14.90 -33.84
CA SER A 6 -16.26 13.53 -33.60
C SER A 6 -15.02 12.63 -33.84
N PHE A 7 -14.52 12.02 -32.77
CA PHE A 7 -13.50 10.99 -32.86
C PHE A 7 -14.11 9.78 -33.58
N THR A 8 -13.62 9.46 -34.78
CA THR A 8 -14.04 8.30 -35.53
C THR A 8 -13.41 7.03 -35.00
N PHE A 9 -14.07 5.89 -35.17
CA PHE A 9 -13.64 4.57 -34.70
C PHE A 9 -12.24 4.13 -35.21
N SER A 10 -11.74 4.77 -36.28
CA SER A 10 -10.39 4.57 -36.82
C SER A 10 -9.30 5.09 -35.91
N ASP A 11 -9.54 6.15 -35.14
CA ASP A 11 -8.54 6.76 -34.25
C ASP A 11 -8.28 5.92 -33.01
N ARG A 12 -9.20 5.02 -32.64
CA ARG A 12 -9.01 4.08 -31.52
C ARG A 12 -7.99 2.97 -31.78
N LYS A 13 -7.68 2.68 -33.06
CA LYS A 13 -6.64 1.70 -33.42
C LYS A 13 -5.22 2.23 -33.23
N LEU A 14 -5.02 3.53 -33.23
CA LEU A 14 -3.71 4.16 -33.07
C LEU A 14 -3.28 4.35 -31.61
N LEU A 15 -4.21 4.28 -30.66
CA LEU A 15 -3.91 4.32 -29.22
C LEU A 15 -3.63 2.95 -28.59
N GLY A 16 -3.59 1.90 -29.36
CA GLY A 16 -2.90 0.67 -29.01
C GLY A 16 -1.41 0.93 -29.04
N LEU A 17 -0.87 1.56 -27.99
CA LEU A 17 0.54 1.52 -27.69
C LEU A 17 0.93 0.04 -27.69
N LYS A 18 1.43 -0.43 -28.84
CA LYS A 18 2.17 -1.67 -28.93
C LYS A 18 3.40 -1.45 -28.05
N MET A 19 3.25 -1.76 -26.77
CA MET A 19 4.38 -1.93 -25.88
C MET A 19 5.15 -3.10 -26.45
N THR A 20 6.04 -2.79 -27.38
CA THR A 20 6.94 -3.77 -28.01
C THR A 20 7.99 -4.07 -26.96
N ALA A 21 7.63 -4.97 -26.02
CA ALA A 21 8.66 -5.65 -25.27
C ALA A 21 9.60 -6.30 -26.29
N ARG A 22 10.89 -6.02 -26.16
CA ARG A 22 11.91 -6.60 -27.06
C ARG A 22 11.71 -8.12 -27.11
N PRO A 23 11.69 -8.75 -28.31
CA PRO A 23 11.44 -10.18 -28.40
C PRO A 23 12.59 -11.01 -27.80
N LEU A 24 13.80 -10.47 -27.82
CA LEU A 24 15.03 -11.09 -27.30
C LEU A 24 15.67 -10.17 -26.27
N VAL A 25 16.19 -10.75 -25.21
CA VAL A 25 16.88 -10.07 -24.11
C VAL A 25 18.27 -10.70 -23.95
N THR A 26 19.26 -9.86 -23.72
CA THR A 26 20.64 -10.29 -23.49
C THR A 26 20.82 -10.84 -22.07
N VAL A 27 21.67 -11.86 -21.94
CA VAL A 27 22.04 -12.44 -20.65
C VAL A 27 23.40 -11.88 -20.21
N TYR A 28 23.49 -11.39 -19.00
CA TYR A 28 24.69 -10.82 -18.42
C TYR A 28 25.37 -11.80 -17.44
N ASN A 29 26.70 -11.81 -17.46
CA ASN A 29 27.52 -12.56 -16.51
C ASN A 29 27.64 -11.82 -15.17
N GLU A 30 28.25 -12.49 -14.19
CA GLU A 30 28.63 -11.91 -12.88
C GLU A 30 29.52 -10.65 -13.00
N LYS A 31 30.24 -10.50 -14.12
CA LYS A 31 31.11 -9.35 -14.40
C LYS A 31 30.44 -8.21 -15.16
N ASN A 32 29.14 -8.33 -15.46
CA ASN A 32 28.38 -7.41 -16.30
C ASN A 32 28.80 -7.44 -17.79
N GLU A 33 29.33 -8.55 -18.26
CA GLU A 33 29.66 -8.77 -19.67
C GLU A 33 28.47 -9.45 -20.36
N VAL A 34 28.23 -9.09 -21.59
CA VAL A 34 27.19 -9.71 -22.43
C VAL A 34 27.62 -11.14 -22.77
N THR A 35 26.77 -12.10 -22.49
CA THR A 35 26.94 -13.49 -22.92
C THR A 35 26.41 -13.66 -24.35
N GLU A 36 26.96 -14.57 -25.13
CA GLU A 36 26.46 -14.88 -26.48
C GLU A 36 25.00 -15.41 -26.49
N SER A 37 24.53 -15.89 -25.37
CA SER A 37 23.17 -16.42 -25.22
C SER A 37 22.13 -15.28 -25.14
N GLN A 38 21.13 -15.36 -26.00
CA GLN A 38 19.94 -14.50 -25.94
C GLN A 38 18.73 -15.33 -25.55
N ILE A 39 17.89 -14.78 -24.70
CA ILE A 39 16.68 -15.45 -24.22
C ILE A 39 15.45 -14.73 -24.78
N LYS A 40 14.48 -15.51 -25.26
CA LYS A 40 13.17 -14.97 -25.67
C LYS A 40 12.38 -14.52 -24.44
N LEU A 41 11.95 -13.26 -24.45
CA LEU A 41 11.15 -12.70 -23.37
C LEU A 41 9.82 -13.45 -23.23
N PRO A 42 9.44 -13.89 -22.00
CA PRO A 42 8.18 -14.56 -21.75
C PRO A 42 6.97 -13.74 -22.20
N ALA A 43 5.91 -14.43 -22.64
CA ALA A 43 4.70 -13.79 -23.15
C ALA A 43 3.98 -12.87 -22.13
N VAL A 44 4.22 -13.08 -20.85
CA VAL A 44 3.63 -12.27 -19.76
C VAL A 44 4.03 -10.79 -19.87
N PHE A 45 5.23 -10.48 -20.34
CA PHE A 45 5.69 -9.10 -20.56
C PHE A 45 4.97 -8.38 -21.72
N LYS A 46 4.23 -9.13 -22.56
CA LYS A 46 3.38 -8.57 -23.61
C LYS A 46 1.93 -8.32 -23.17
N ALA A 47 1.60 -8.61 -21.90
CA ALA A 47 0.27 -8.41 -21.37
C ALA A 47 -0.09 -6.90 -21.33
N PRO A 48 -1.37 -6.55 -21.50
CA PRO A 48 -1.81 -5.16 -21.43
C PRO A 48 -1.60 -4.60 -20.02
N ILE A 49 -1.05 -3.39 -19.94
CA ILE A 49 -0.79 -2.71 -18.67
C ILE A 49 -2.05 -1.96 -18.25
N ARG A 50 -2.67 -2.38 -17.14
CA ARG A 50 -3.90 -1.85 -16.59
C ARG A 50 -3.72 -1.46 -15.11
N PRO A 51 -3.23 -0.23 -14.85
CA PRO A 51 -2.98 0.24 -13.47
C PRO A 51 -4.25 0.33 -12.63
N ASP A 52 -5.40 0.62 -13.25
CA ASP A 52 -6.71 0.64 -12.60
C ASP A 52 -7.07 -0.70 -11.97
N VAL A 53 -6.92 -1.80 -12.73
CA VAL A 53 -7.18 -3.16 -12.23
C VAL A 53 -6.19 -3.54 -11.14
N VAL A 54 -4.91 -3.25 -11.33
CA VAL A 54 -3.85 -3.54 -10.34
C VAL A 54 -4.13 -2.82 -9.02
N ASN A 55 -4.46 -1.53 -9.07
CA ASN A 55 -4.76 -0.74 -7.87
C ASN A 55 -6.01 -1.25 -7.15
N PHE A 56 -7.06 -1.57 -7.88
CA PHE A 56 -8.29 -2.13 -7.30
C PHE A 56 -8.00 -3.45 -6.58
N ILE A 57 -7.33 -4.39 -7.23
CA ILE A 57 -7.01 -5.69 -6.65
C ILE A 57 -6.10 -5.54 -5.44
N HIS A 58 -5.05 -4.70 -5.53
CA HIS A 58 -4.17 -4.42 -4.42
C HIS A 58 -4.92 -3.86 -3.21
N ASP A 59 -5.84 -2.89 -3.43
CA ASP A 59 -6.65 -2.32 -2.35
C ASP A 59 -7.52 -3.38 -1.65
N GLN A 60 -8.07 -4.32 -2.40
CA GLN A 60 -8.89 -5.40 -1.81
C GLN A 60 -8.03 -6.43 -1.08
N VAL A 61 -6.95 -6.89 -1.70
CA VAL A 61 -6.08 -7.95 -1.14
C VAL A 61 -5.36 -7.49 0.13
N ARG A 62 -4.90 -6.23 0.19
CA ARG A 62 -4.25 -5.69 1.40
C ARG A 62 -5.15 -5.70 2.63
N LYS A 63 -6.48 -5.64 2.44
CA LYS A 63 -7.45 -5.71 3.53
C LYS A 63 -7.51 -7.08 4.21
N ASN A 64 -6.99 -8.11 3.58
CA ASN A 64 -7.00 -9.47 4.13
C ASN A 64 -5.97 -9.69 5.27
N LYS A 65 -5.07 -8.74 5.50
CA LYS A 65 -4.12 -8.75 6.62
C LYS A 65 -4.67 -8.13 7.90
N ARG A 66 -5.85 -7.51 7.83
CA ARG A 66 -6.42 -6.76 8.95
C ARG A 66 -6.83 -7.69 10.09
N GLN A 67 -6.57 -7.25 11.29
CA GLN A 67 -7.14 -7.83 12.50
C GLN A 67 -8.32 -6.98 12.97
N PRO A 68 -9.40 -7.57 13.50
CA PRO A 68 -10.52 -6.83 14.03
C PRO A 68 -10.10 -5.94 15.19
N TYR A 69 -10.61 -4.73 15.21
CA TYR A 69 -10.52 -3.84 16.34
C TYR A 69 -11.90 -3.25 16.67
N ALA A 70 -12.16 -3.03 17.93
CA ALA A 70 -13.39 -2.40 18.38
C ALA A 70 -13.18 -1.77 19.74
N VAL A 71 -14.03 -0.80 20.07
CA VAL A 71 -14.13 -0.24 21.41
C VAL A 71 -14.78 -1.26 22.32
N SER A 72 -14.41 -1.29 23.59
CA SER A 72 -15.03 -2.14 24.60
C SER A 72 -16.56 -1.91 24.65
N ARG A 73 -17.32 -2.98 24.83
CA ARG A 73 -18.79 -2.90 24.92
C ARG A 73 -19.25 -2.06 26.10
N VAL A 74 -18.47 -2.06 27.17
CA VAL A 74 -18.80 -1.35 28.41
C VAL A 74 -18.23 0.07 28.47
N ALA A 75 -17.41 0.45 27.48
CA ALA A 75 -16.84 1.80 27.44
C ALA A 75 -17.93 2.87 27.38
N GLY A 76 -17.93 3.77 28.35
CA GLY A 76 -18.94 4.82 28.52
C GLY A 76 -20.23 4.35 29.19
N HIS A 77 -20.37 3.07 29.53
CA HIS A 77 -21.53 2.48 30.20
C HIS A 77 -21.22 2.04 31.67
N GLN A 78 -19.99 2.20 32.11
CA GLN A 78 -19.53 1.74 33.43
C GLN A 78 -19.92 2.71 34.56
N THR A 79 -21.18 3.16 34.57
CA THR A 79 -21.70 4.04 35.59
C THR A 79 -23.21 3.83 35.71
N SER A 80 -23.73 4.15 36.89
CA SER A 80 -25.17 4.18 37.15
C SER A 80 -25.68 5.61 36.96
N ALA A 81 -26.57 5.80 35.99
CA ALA A 81 -27.10 7.11 35.66
C ALA A 81 -28.59 7.02 35.29
N GLU A 82 -29.34 8.02 35.64
CA GLU A 82 -30.76 8.13 35.35
C GLU A 82 -31.12 9.58 35.00
N SER A 83 -32.06 9.76 34.09
CA SER A 83 -32.54 11.08 33.70
C SER A 83 -33.36 11.68 34.87
N TRP A 84 -33.17 12.98 35.11
CA TRP A 84 -34.00 13.71 36.11
C TRP A 84 -35.39 14.09 35.57
N GLY A 85 -35.67 13.76 34.28
CA GLY A 85 -36.94 14.09 33.67
C GLY A 85 -37.08 15.57 33.33
N THR A 86 -38.34 16.02 33.25
CA THR A 86 -38.72 17.41 32.96
C THR A 86 -38.96 18.21 34.24
N GLY A 87 -39.03 19.53 34.16
CA GLY A 87 -39.38 20.41 35.26
C GLY A 87 -38.24 20.88 36.16
N ARG A 88 -36.99 20.55 35.81
CA ARG A 88 -35.79 20.96 36.57
C ARG A 88 -34.87 21.94 35.83
N ALA A 89 -35.35 22.51 34.72
CA ALA A 89 -34.57 23.43 33.87
C ALA A 89 -33.18 22.91 33.44
N VAL A 90 -33.04 21.60 33.32
CA VAL A 90 -31.81 20.93 32.86
C VAL A 90 -32.14 19.94 31.74
N ALA A 91 -31.15 19.62 30.89
CA ALA A 91 -31.30 18.63 29.82
C ALA A 91 -31.71 17.25 30.38
N ARG A 92 -32.58 16.56 29.67
CA ARG A 92 -33.12 15.23 30.03
C ARG A 92 -32.15 14.08 29.82
N ILE A 93 -30.85 14.34 29.73
CA ILE A 93 -29.81 13.31 29.60
C ILE A 93 -29.67 12.52 30.89
N PRO A 94 -29.30 11.25 30.86
CA PRO A 94 -28.96 10.47 32.04
C PRO A 94 -27.81 11.14 32.81
N ARG A 95 -27.97 11.26 34.10
CA ARG A 95 -27.00 11.90 35.03
C ARG A 95 -26.61 10.92 36.10
N VAL A 96 -25.34 10.98 36.55
CA VAL A 96 -24.82 10.10 37.60
C VAL A 96 -25.49 10.41 38.90
N ARG A 97 -26.01 9.37 39.58
CA ARG A 97 -26.62 9.47 40.94
C ARG A 97 -25.53 9.63 41.99
N GLY A 98 -25.94 10.09 43.15
CA GLY A 98 -25.12 10.21 44.37
C GLY A 98 -24.67 11.64 44.66
N GLY A 99 -24.11 11.83 45.87
CA GLY A 99 -23.50 13.07 46.32
C GLY A 99 -22.09 12.78 46.83
N GLY A 100 -21.25 13.82 46.93
CA GLY A 100 -19.90 13.70 47.48
C GLY A 100 -18.80 13.30 46.50
N THR A 101 -19.12 13.08 45.23
CA THR A 101 -18.11 12.84 44.15
C THR A 101 -18.18 13.95 43.12
N HIS A 102 -17.04 14.30 42.51
CA HIS A 102 -16.98 15.30 41.45
C HIS A 102 -17.78 14.90 40.19
N ARG A 103 -18.14 13.64 40.05
CA ARG A 103 -18.92 13.12 38.92
C ARG A 103 -20.43 13.18 39.14
N SER A 104 -20.89 13.44 40.37
CA SER A 104 -22.31 13.53 40.69
C SER A 104 -23.01 14.60 39.85
N GLY A 105 -24.17 14.27 39.31
CA GLY A 105 -24.97 15.16 38.47
C GLY A 105 -24.45 15.38 37.04
N GLN A 106 -23.28 14.87 36.69
CA GLN A 106 -22.78 14.96 35.32
C GLN A 106 -23.52 14.02 34.37
N GLY A 107 -23.71 14.45 33.12
CA GLY A 107 -24.30 13.60 32.09
C GLY A 107 -23.47 12.34 31.82
N ALA A 108 -24.14 11.26 31.48
CA ALA A 108 -23.51 9.96 31.18
C ALA A 108 -24.16 9.30 29.96
N PHE A 109 -23.55 8.23 29.50
CA PHE A 109 -23.94 7.37 28.39
C PHE A 109 -23.91 8.05 27.01
N GLY A 110 -24.44 9.23 26.81
CA GLY A 110 -24.53 9.90 25.53
C GLY A 110 -23.16 10.22 24.93
N ASN A 111 -23.08 10.26 23.61
CA ASN A 111 -21.84 10.63 22.88
C ASN A 111 -21.45 12.10 23.09
N MET A 112 -22.42 12.96 23.48
CA MET A 112 -22.20 14.35 23.83
C MET A 112 -21.69 14.55 25.28
N CYS A 113 -21.71 13.50 26.12
CA CYS A 113 -21.29 13.58 27.51
C CYS A 113 -19.81 13.19 27.65
N ARG A 114 -19.12 13.92 28.57
CA ARG A 114 -17.75 13.51 28.92
C ARG A 114 -17.76 12.15 29.59
N GLY A 115 -16.92 11.22 29.09
CA GLY A 115 -16.88 9.85 29.60
C GLY A 115 -18.09 9.00 29.18
N GLY A 116 -18.91 9.47 28.26
CA GLY A 116 -19.95 8.68 27.62
C GLY A 116 -19.40 7.77 26.50
N ARG A 117 -20.29 6.97 25.91
CA ARG A 117 -19.92 6.12 24.78
C ARG A 117 -19.71 6.92 23.49
N MET A 118 -18.88 6.46 22.59
CA MET A 118 -18.76 7.09 21.29
C MET A 118 -20.04 6.88 20.46
N PHE A 119 -20.31 7.78 19.51
CA PHE A 119 -21.37 7.58 18.52
C PHE A 119 -21.03 6.39 17.61
N ALA A 120 -22.01 5.51 17.39
CA ALA A 120 -21.83 4.29 16.58
C ALA A 120 -20.56 3.52 16.93
N PRO A 121 -20.45 2.91 18.14
CA PRO A 121 -19.23 2.22 18.55
C PRO A 121 -18.78 1.20 17.53
N THR A 122 -17.47 1.16 17.25
CA THR A 122 -16.90 0.17 16.35
C THR A 122 -17.12 -1.24 16.86
N LYS A 123 -17.45 -2.15 15.94
CA LYS A 123 -17.75 -3.56 16.26
C LYS A 123 -16.79 -4.49 15.54
N THR A 124 -16.51 -5.64 16.19
CA THR A 124 -15.59 -6.67 15.64
C THR A 124 -16.14 -7.33 14.37
N TRP A 125 -17.43 -7.33 14.17
CA TRP A 125 -18.08 -7.97 13.01
C TRP A 125 -18.15 -7.09 11.75
N ARG A 126 -17.35 -6.02 11.67
CA ARG A 126 -17.16 -5.28 10.41
C ARG A 126 -16.60 -6.22 9.36
N ARG A 127 -16.96 -6.02 8.09
CA ARG A 127 -16.39 -6.77 6.97
C ARG A 127 -14.93 -6.36 6.77
N TRP A 128 -14.01 -7.07 7.40
CA TRP A 128 -12.58 -6.77 7.40
C TRP A 128 -11.89 -7.25 6.12
N HIS A 129 -12.20 -8.46 5.67
CA HIS A 129 -11.60 -9.12 4.54
C HIS A 129 -12.44 -8.92 3.28
N ARG A 130 -11.79 -8.95 2.13
CA ARG A 130 -12.44 -8.83 0.83
C ARG A 130 -12.12 -10.04 -0.03
N ARG A 131 -13.13 -10.59 -0.66
CA ARG A 131 -12.99 -11.64 -1.67
C ARG A 131 -12.74 -10.98 -3.02
N VAL A 132 -11.76 -11.53 -3.75
CA VAL A 132 -11.46 -11.15 -5.14
C VAL A 132 -11.42 -12.41 -5.98
N ASN A 133 -11.99 -12.35 -7.17
CA ASN A 133 -11.99 -13.47 -8.12
C ASN A 133 -10.55 -13.82 -8.54
N VAL A 134 -10.26 -15.11 -8.64
CA VAL A 134 -8.91 -15.62 -8.99
C VAL A 134 -8.47 -15.12 -10.36
N ALA A 135 -9.37 -15.09 -11.35
CA ALA A 135 -9.08 -14.60 -12.69
C ALA A 135 -8.63 -13.13 -12.66
N GLN A 136 -9.30 -12.28 -11.88
CA GLN A 136 -8.91 -10.88 -11.71
C GLN A 136 -7.54 -10.72 -11.05
N LYS A 137 -7.24 -11.54 -10.02
CA LYS A 137 -5.91 -11.56 -9.39
C LYS A 137 -4.82 -11.91 -10.39
N ARG A 138 -5.02 -12.96 -11.18
CA ARG A 138 -4.07 -13.42 -12.21
C ARG A 138 -3.85 -12.33 -13.26
N TYR A 139 -4.92 -11.72 -13.73
CA TYR A 139 -4.83 -10.63 -14.71
C TYR A 139 -4.04 -9.43 -14.17
N ALA A 140 -4.30 -9.02 -12.92
CA ALA A 140 -3.57 -7.94 -12.27
C ALA A 140 -2.09 -8.25 -12.11
N ILE A 141 -1.73 -9.49 -11.75
CA ILE A 141 -0.33 -9.93 -11.63
C ILE A 141 0.36 -9.88 -12.99
N CYS A 142 -0.27 -10.42 -14.04
CA CYS A 142 0.29 -10.37 -15.39
C CYS A 142 0.52 -8.92 -15.87
N SER A 143 -0.46 -8.04 -15.61
CA SER A 143 -0.35 -6.61 -15.92
C SER A 143 0.78 -5.91 -15.14
N ALA A 144 0.96 -6.25 -13.87
CA ALA A 144 2.04 -5.69 -13.05
C ALA A 144 3.43 -6.17 -13.49
N ILE A 145 3.56 -7.46 -13.85
CA ILE A 145 4.81 -8.01 -14.38
C ILE A 145 5.15 -7.35 -15.73
N ALA A 146 4.17 -7.16 -16.61
CA ALA A 146 4.39 -6.46 -17.87
C ALA A 146 4.87 -5.02 -17.64
N ALA A 147 4.32 -4.32 -16.67
CA ALA A 147 4.72 -2.97 -16.29
C ALA A 147 6.17 -2.90 -15.75
N SER A 148 6.63 -3.93 -15.04
CA SER A 148 8.00 -3.99 -14.52
C SER A 148 9.06 -4.13 -15.63
N GLY A 149 8.68 -4.54 -16.83
CA GLY A 149 9.56 -4.59 -17.99
C GLY A 149 9.71 -3.25 -18.75
N VAL A 150 9.03 -2.19 -18.29
CA VAL A 150 9.03 -0.88 -18.96
C VAL A 150 9.86 0.11 -18.14
N PRO A 151 11.02 0.57 -18.62
CA PRO A 151 11.94 1.43 -17.86
C PRO A 151 11.26 2.70 -17.34
N SER A 152 10.48 3.39 -18.17
CA SER A 152 9.79 4.63 -17.77
C SER A 152 8.82 4.44 -16.60
N LEU A 153 8.11 3.31 -16.55
CA LEU A 153 7.19 3.01 -15.45
C LEU A 153 7.94 2.65 -14.18
N VAL A 154 9.08 1.96 -14.31
CA VAL A 154 9.94 1.62 -13.16
C VAL A 154 10.56 2.87 -12.57
N MET A 155 11.09 3.77 -13.38
CA MET A 155 11.59 5.10 -12.92
C MET A 155 10.50 5.95 -12.27
N ALA A 156 9.30 5.96 -12.85
CA ALA A 156 8.16 6.68 -12.28
C ALA A 156 7.75 6.17 -10.89
N ARG A 157 8.08 4.92 -10.57
CA ARG A 157 7.90 4.33 -9.23
C ARG A 157 9.02 4.68 -8.25
N GLY A 158 10.05 5.40 -8.70
CA GLY A 158 11.11 5.92 -7.85
C GLY A 158 12.36 5.03 -7.78
N HIS A 159 12.50 4.02 -8.65
CA HIS A 159 13.71 3.23 -8.75
C HIS A 159 14.81 3.95 -9.53
N ALA A 160 16.04 3.88 -9.05
CA ALA A 160 17.23 4.41 -9.72
C ALA A 160 17.79 3.34 -10.67
N ILE A 161 17.38 3.39 -11.92
CA ILE A 161 17.77 2.38 -12.94
C ILE A 161 18.56 3.00 -14.09
N GLU A 162 18.99 4.26 -13.98
CA GLU A 162 19.63 5.00 -15.05
C GLU A 162 20.96 4.35 -15.53
N GLY A 163 21.67 3.70 -14.59
CA GLY A 163 22.92 3.00 -14.88
C GLY A 163 22.75 1.57 -15.42
N ILE A 164 21.53 1.04 -15.45
CA ILE A 164 21.27 -0.34 -15.88
C ILE A 164 21.14 -0.39 -17.40
N SER A 165 21.89 -1.29 -18.04
CA SER A 165 21.97 -1.37 -19.50
C SER A 165 20.65 -1.80 -20.16
N GLU A 166 19.89 -2.68 -19.53
CA GLU A 166 18.64 -3.24 -20.08
C GLU A 166 17.62 -3.55 -18.98
N VAL A 167 16.35 -3.30 -19.25
CA VAL A 167 15.22 -3.66 -18.36
C VAL A 167 14.20 -4.45 -19.19
N PRO A 168 13.78 -5.65 -18.74
CA PRO A 168 14.26 -6.37 -17.55
C PRO A 168 15.71 -6.85 -17.70
N LEU A 169 16.49 -6.78 -16.62
CA LEU A 169 17.86 -7.28 -16.58
C LEU A 169 17.84 -8.79 -16.36
N VAL A 170 18.44 -9.54 -17.27
CA VAL A 170 18.57 -11.00 -17.19
C VAL A 170 20.03 -11.36 -16.93
N VAL A 171 20.24 -12.19 -15.94
CA VAL A 171 21.58 -12.60 -15.49
C VAL A 171 21.71 -14.12 -15.49
N SER A 172 22.94 -14.63 -15.54
CA SER A 172 23.20 -16.05 -15.57
C SER A 172 22.90 -16.72 -14.20
N ASP A 173 22.51 -17.99 -14.23
CA ASP A 173 22.13 -18.78 -13.06
C ASP A 173 23.30 -18.97 -12.06
N LYS A 174 24.55 -18.73 -12.47
CA LYS A 174 25.73 -18.78 -11.59
C LYS A 174 25.62 -17.89 -10.35
N ILE A 175 24.83 -16.83 -10.44
CA ILE A 175 24.62 -15.86 -9.37
C ILE A 175 23.87 -16.47 -8.19
N GLU A 176 23.05 -17.49 -8.42
CA GLU A 176 22.34 -18.21 -7.35
C GLU A 176 23.30 -18.97 -6.41
N GLY A 177 24.53 -19.23 -6.85
CA GLY A 177 25.56 -19.88 -6.05
C GLY A 177 26.25 -18.98 -5.03
N PHE A 178 25.93 -17.70 -4.93
CA PHE A 178 26.55 -16.80 -3.94
C PHE A 178 26.16 -17.16 -2.52
N THR A 179 27.15 -17.42 -1.67
CA THR A 179 26.94 -17.74 -0.25
C THR A 179 27.20 -16.55 0.65
N LYS A 180 28.09 -15.64 0.25
CA LYS A 180 28.49 -14.48 1.04
C LYS A 180 27.81 -13.19 0.57
N THR A 181 27.30 -12.41 1.52
CA THR A 181 26.69 -11.10 1.24
C THR A 181 27.63 -10.14 0.51
N LYS A 182 28.96 -10.23 0.75
CA LYS A 182 29.97 -9.43 0.07
C LYS A 182 29.98 -9.68 -1.45
N GLU A 183 29.79 -10.90 -1.89
CA GLU A 183 29.74 -11.29 -3.30
C GLU A 183 28.51 -10.64 -3.97
N ALA A 184 27.36 -10.74 -3.33
CA ALA A 184 26.14 -10.10 -3.80
C ALA A 184 26.27 -8.57 -3.89
N VAL A 185 26.88 -7.91 -2.91
CA VAL A 185 27.13 -6.46 -2.95
C VAL A 185 28.07 -6.09 -4.11
N THR A 186 29.13 -6.85 -4.31
CA THR A 186 30.07 -6.61 -5.41
C THR A 186 29.38 -6.78 -6.77
N PHE A 187 28.55 -7.80 -6.91
CA PHE A 187 27.75 -8.04 -8.09
C PHE A 187 26.78 -6.88 -8.37
N LEU A 188 25.97 -6.45 -7.39
CA LEU A 188 25.01 -5.35 -7.53
C LEU A 188 25.68 -4.02 -7.92
N ARG A 189 26.89 -3.78 -7.44
CA ARG A 189 27.70 -2.62 -7.85
C ARG A 189 28.14 -2.72 -9.30
N ARG A 190 28.56 -3.88 -9.77
CA ARG A 190 28.99 -4.12 -11.15
C ARG A 190 27.87 -3.90 -12.17
N ILE A 191 26.67 -4.37 -11.87
CA ILE A 191 25.51 -4.20 -12.74
C ILE A 191 24.81 -2.83 -12.56
N HIS A 192 25.40 -1.91 -11.78
CA HIS A 192 24.87 -0.58 -11.48
C HIS A 192 23.51 -0.54 -10.77
N ALA A 193 23.07 -1.66 -10.18
CA ALA A 193 21.83 -1.73 -9.39
C ALA A 193 22.02 -1.25 -7.93
N TRP A 194 23.25 -0.97 -7.52
CA TRP A 194 23.56 -0.55 -6.15
C TRP A 194 23.02 0.84 -5.81
N ALA A 195 22.87 1.73 -6.78
CA ALA A 195 22.33 3.07 -6.59
C ALA A 195 20.92 3.08 -5.97
N ASP A 196 20.09 2.12 -6.35
CA ASP A 196 18.74 1.99 -5.76
C ASP A 196 18.80 1.57 -4.28
N ILE A 197 19.77 0.73 -3.92
CA ILE A 197 20.00 0.29 -2.53
C ILE A 197 20.53 1.46 -1.68
N GLU A 198 21.40 2.31 -2.21
CA GLU A 198 21.89 3.51 -1.52
C GLU A 198 20.72 4.46 -1.23
N LYS A 199 19.86 4.69 -2.19
CA LYS A 199 18.63 5.47 -2.00
C LYS A 199 17.76 4.93 -0.86
N VAL A 200 17.58 3.62 -0.77
CA VAL A 200 16.84 2.97 0.33
C VAL A 200 17.55 3.16 1.66
N LYS A 201 18.89 3.02 1.69
CA LYS A 201 19.70 3.21 2.89
C LYS A 201 19.57 4.63 3.43
N ASP A 202 19.63 5.63 2.57
CA ASP A 202 19.50 7.05 2.94
C ASP A 202 18.11 7.43 3.43
N SER A 203 17.09 6.71 2.95
CA SER A 203 15.70 6.89 3.40
C SER A 203 15.41 6.31 4.79
N LYS A 204 16.35 5.54 5.35
CA LYS A 204 16.18 4.89 6.66
C LYS A 204 16.19 5.93 7.78
N ARG A 205 15.05 6.10 8.45
CA ARG A 205 14.92 6.97 9.61
C ARG A 205 14.96 6.14 10.89
N TYR A 206 15.90 6.44 11.78
CA TYR A 206 15.87 5.95 13.15
C TYR A 206 14.97 6.89 13.96
N LYS A 207 13.94 6.35 14.58
CA LYS A 207 13.17 7.06 15.57
C LYS A 207 13.95 7.00 16.87
N ASP A 208 14.65 8.07 17.24
CA ASP A 208 15.30 8.20 18.54
C ASP A 208 14.20 8.25 19.61
N ARG A 209 14.03 7.17 20.34
CA ARG A 209 13.09 7.09 21.46
C ARG A 209 13.45 8.06 22.62
N ILE A 210 14.64 8.64 22.57
CA ILE A 210 15.18 9.49 23.64
C ILE A 210 14.60 10.91 23.61
N THR A 211 14.20 11.43 22.44
CA THR A 211 13.75 12.81 22.30
C THR A 211 12.33 13.08 22.78
N ASP A 212 11.47 12.07 22.86
CA ASP A 212 10.10 12.24 23.34
C ASP A 212 9.99 12.28 24.89
N ALA A 213 10.95 11.71 25.59
CA ALA A 213 11.02 11.76 27.06
C ALA A 213 11.58 13.09 27.59
N GLN A 214 12.41 13.79 26.83
CA GLN A 214 13.03 15.07 27.24
C GLN A 214 12.16 16.30 26.91
N LYS A 215 11.08 16.16 26.16
CA LYS A 215 10.15 17.26 25.88
C LYS A 215 9.04 17.42 26.92
N ASN A 216 8.95 16.53 27.89
CA ASN A 216 7.94 16.53 28.95
C ASN A 216 8.54 16.81 30.36
N THR A 217 9.76 17.32 30.44
CA THR A 217 10.36 17.95 31.59
C THR A 217 10.61 19.42 31.29
#